data_9f1114c4fbac1da4eea6ecff6114c4fa
#
_entry.id   9f1114c4fbac1da4eea6ecff6114c4fa
#
_cell.length_a   1.000
_cell.length_b   1.000
_cell.length_c   1.000
_cell.angle_alpha   90.00
_cell.angle_beta   90.00
_cell.angle_gamma   90.00
#
_symmetry.space_group_name_H-M   'P 1'
#
loop_
_entity.id
_entity.type
_entity.pdbx_description
1 polymer ?
#
loop_
_entity_poly.entity_id
_entity_poly.type
_entity_poly.pdbx_seq_one_letter_code
_entity_poly.pdbx_strand_id
1 'polypeptide(L)'
;MRERVFVGGAPFLGICVGMQLLATTGVEHGDTPGLGWIPGEVRLIERTDRAIKVPHMGWNDVQIRPHAALVEAGEAYFLHSYHFVPDDGHHALAMTDHGGGLVAAVGRDNLIGVQFHPEKSQTYGLALLARFLDWKP
;
A
#
# COMPACT_ATOMS: atom_id res chain seq x y z
N MET A 1 -16.97 -7.76 8.57
CA MET A 1 -15.71 -7.74 7.82
C MET A 1 -14.54 -8.29 8.64
N ARG A 2 -14.28 -7.73 9.81
CA ARG A 2 -13.17 -8.17 10.69
C ARG A 2 -13.19 -9.67 10.98
N GLU A 3 -14.34 -10.21 11.30
CA GLU A 3 -14.53 -11.63 11.61
C GLU A 3 -14.16 -12.53 10.43
N ARG A 4 -14.58 -12.18 9.22
CA ARG A 4 -14.27 -12.96 8.02
C ARG A 4 -12.79 -12.95 7.69
N VAL A 5 -12.11 -11.85 7.98
CA VAL A 5 -10.68 -11.69 7.71
C VAL A 5 -9.85 -12.40 8.78
N PHE A 6 -10.10 -12.15 10.05
CA PHE A 6 -9.23 -12.65 11.13
C PHE A 6 -9.62 -14.04 11.62
N VAL A 7 -10.89 -14.38 11.64
CA VAL A 7 -11.36 -15.71 12.08
C VAL A 7 -11.50 -16.63 10.89
N GLY A 8 -12.13 -16.15 9.82
CA GLY A 8 -12.37 -16.96 8.62
C GLY A 8 -11.17 -17.05 7.66
N GLY A 9 -10.13 -16.23 7.86
CA GLY A 9 -8.96 -16.24 7.00
C GLY A 9 -9.20 -15.72 5.58
N ALA A 10 -10.28 -14.97 5.35
CA ALA A 10 -10.57 -14.44 4.03
C ALA A 10 -9.49 -13.46 3.57
N PRO A 11 -9.02 -13.56 2.32
CA PRO A 11 -8.08 -12.59 1.77
C PRO A 11 -8.67 -11.19 1.77
N PHE A 12 -7.83 -10.20 2.08
CA PHE A 12 -8.22 -8.79 2.09
C PHE A 12 -7.25 -7.98 1.23
N LEU A 13 -7.79 -7.16 0.34
CA LEU A 13 -7.01 -6.21 -0.46
C LEU A 13 -7.50 -4.80 -0.22
N GLY A 14 -6.62 -3.93 0.30
CA GLY A 14 -6.86 -2.50 0.42
C GLY A 14 -6.19 -1.75 -0.73
N ILE A 15 -6.91 -0.86 -1.38
CA ILE A 15 -6.42 -0.09 -2.53
C ILE A 15 -6.39 1.38 -2.15
N CYS A 16 -5.23 2.03 -2.30
CA CYS A 16 -4.99 3.45 -2.03
C CYS A 16 -5.44 3.82 -0.59
N VAL A 17 -6.54 4.52 -0.42
CA VAL A 17 -7.11 4.83 0.90
C VAL A 17 -7.41 3.54 1.68
N GLY A 18 -7.85 2.49 1.01
CA GLY A 18 -8.10 1.18 1.62
C GLY A 18 -6.85 0.56 2.23
N MET A 19 -5.68 0.77 1.62
CA MET A 19 -4.40 0.39 2.22
C MET A 19 -4.12 1.22 3.47
N GLN A 20 -4.32 2.54 3.38
CA GLN A 20 -4.04 3.48 4.47
C GLN A 20 -4.91 3.22 5.69
N LEU A 21 -6.14 2.75 5.50
CA LEU A 21 -7.04 2.38 6.59
C LEU A 21 -6.51 1.21 7.45
N LEU A 22 -5.60 0.40 6.93
CA LEU A 22 -4.99 -0.70 7.68
C LEU A 22 -4.08 -0.22 8.80
N ALA A 23 -3.58 1.01 8.73
CA ALA A 23 -2.66 1.59 9.71
C ALA A 23 -3.33 1.78 11.09
N THR A 24 -2.49 1.93 12.11
CA THR A 24 -2.96 2.27 13.45
C THR A 24 -3.55 3.67 13.48
N THR A 25 -2.87 4.63 12.83
CA THR A 25 -3.22 6.05 12.87
C THR A 25 -2.94 6.73 11.54
N GLY A 26 -3.79 7.69 11.18
CA GLY A 26 -3.51 8.65 10.11
C GLY A 26 -3.42 10.05 10.71
N VAL A 27 -2.56 10.90 10.13
CA VAL A 27 -2.35 12.27 10.63
C VAL A 27 -2.97 13.33 9.73
N GLU A 28 -3.79 12.93 8.76
CA GLU A 28 -4.58 13.87 7.97
C GLU A 28 -5.66 14.49 8.85
N HIS A 29 -5.69 15.81 8.94
CA HIS A 29 -6.66 16.56 9.78
C HIS A 29 -6.59 16.18 11.27
N GLY A 30 -5.39 15.96 11.80
CA GLY A 30 -5.16 15.52 13.17
C GLY A 30 -5.04 13.99 13.26
N ASP A 31 -4.87 13.48 14.45
CA ASP A 31 -4.72 12.05 14.67
C ASP A 31 -6.06 11.34 14.53
N THR A 32 -6.19 10.49 13.51
CA THR A 32 -7.39 9.70 13.24
C THR A 32 -7.06 8.22 13.37
N PRO A 33 -7.77 7.45 14.21
CA PRO A 33 -7.50 6.02 14.31
C PRO A 33 -7.90 5.27 13.04
N GLY A 34 -7.02 4.36 12.60
CA GLY A 34 -7.30 3.40 11.54
C GLY A 34 -7.78 2.07 12.12
N LEU A 35 -7.77 1.03 11.28
CA LEU A 35 -8.15 -0.32 11.71
C LEU A 35 -7.10 -0.96 12.62
N GLY A 36 -5.83 -0.54 12.50
CA GLY A 36 -4.73 -1.12 13.27
C GLY A 36 -4.41 -2.56 12.91
N TRP A 37 -4.78 -3.00 11.72
CA TRP A 37 -4.53 -4.38 11.28
C TRP A 37 -3.07 -4.61 10.87
N ILE A 38 -2.42 -3.55 10.39
CA ILE A 38 -0.98 -3.50 10.15
C ILE A 38 -0.45 -2.28 10.90
N PRO A 39 0.29 -2.48 12.01
CA PRO A 39 0.75 -1.35 12.83
C PRO A 39 1.61 -0.37 12.03
N GLY A 40 1.31 0.91 12.17
CA GLY A 40 2.02 1.96 11.46
C GLY A 40 1.23 3.26 11.44
N GLU A 41 1.79 4.24 10.75
CA GLU A 41 1.24 5.58 10.64
C GLU A 41 1.16 6.01 9.20
N VAL A 42 0.05 6.67 8.82
CA VAL A 42 -0.10 7.33 7.53
C VAL A 42 0.16 8.81 7.73
N ARG A 43 1.16 9.34 7.01
CA ARG A 43 1.60 10.73 7.14
C ARG A 43 1.80 11.38 5.78
N LEU A 44 1.83 12.72 5.76
CA LEU A 44 2.05 13.49 4.55
C LEU A 44 3.44 13.17 3.96
N ILE A 45 3.53 13.07 2.64
CA ILE A 45 4.80 12.91 1.94
C ILE A 45 5.64 14.16 2.18
N GLU A 46 6.88 13.99 2.68
CA GLU A 46 7.79 15.10 2.92
C GLU A 46 8.39 15.62 1.62
N ARG A 47 8.36 16.94 1.47
CA ARG A 47 9.04 17.62 0.38
C ARG A 47 10.41 18.07 0.85
N THR A 48 11.38 17.15 0.83
CA THR A 48 12.77 17.44 1.20
C THR A 48 13.48 18.30 0.16
N ASP A 49 12.90 18.41 -1.06
CA ASP A 49 13.40 19.19 -2.17
C ASP A 49 12.19 19.79 -2.91
N ARG A 50 12.35 20.99 -3.50
CA ARG A 50 11.30 21.64 -4.30
C ARG A 50 10.90 20.84 -5.54
N ALA A 51 11.78 19.97 -6.03
CA ALA A 51 11.50 19.11 -7.18
C ALA A 51 10.50 17.99 -6.82
N ILE A 52 10.35 17.67 -5.53
CA ILE A 52 9.39 16.65 -5.07
C ILE A 52 8.00 17.25 -5.08
N LYS A 53 7.11 16.65 -5.88
CA LYS A 53 5.73 17.09 -5.99
C LYS A 53 4.82 16.28 -5.07
N VAL A 54 3.89 16.95 -4.42
CA VAL A 54 2.80 16.35 -3.64
C VAL A 54 1.50 16.89 -4.21
N PRO A 55 0.61 16.01 -4.70
CA PRO A 55 0.63 14.54 -4.61
C PRO A 55 1.67 13.87 -5.50
N HIS A 56 2.05 12.66 -5.12
CA HIS A 56 2.71 11.70 -6.00
C HIS A 56 1.68 11.23 -7.01
N MET A 57 1.81 11.65 -8.26
CA MET A 57 0.82 11.41 -9.30
C MET A 57 1.49 10.96 -10.58
N GLY A 58 1.00 9.87 -11.16
CA GLY A 58 1.47 9.32 -12.42
C GLY A 58 2.06 7.93 -12.29
N TRP A 59 2.67 7.47 -13.39
CA TRP A 59 3.31 6.16 -13.45
C TRP A 59 4.65 6.20 -12.74
N ASN A 60 4.92 5.14 -11.97
CA ASN A 60 6.20 4.97 -11.28
C ASN A 60 6.51 3.50 -11.08
N ASP A 61 7.79 3.19 -10.87
CA ASP A 61 8.26 1.83 -10.70
C ASP A 61 7.87 1.27 -9.34
N VAL A 62 7.46 0.01 -9.33
CA VAL A 62 7.23 -0.78 -8.14
C VAL A 62 8.40 -1.74 -7.99
N GLN A 63 9.14 -1.61 -6.89
CA GLN A 63 10.29 -2.42 -6.55
C GLN A 63 9.91 -3.36 -5.41
N ILE A 64 9.95 -4.66 -5.63
CA ILE A 64 9.51 -5.64 -4.64
C ILE A 64 10.64 -6.02 -3.69
N ARG A 65 10.24 -6.38 -2.46
CA ARG A 65 11.12 -7.02 -1.49
C ARG A 65 11.07 -8.54 -1.66
N PRO A 66 12.10 -9.28 -1.17
CA PRO A 66 12.17 -10.74 -1.36
C PRO A 66 10.97 -11.51 -0.81
N HIS A 67 10.30 -10.98 0.21
CA HIS A 67 9.14 -11.60 0.85
C HIS A 67 7.80 -11.09 0.33
N ALA A 68 7.81 -10.40 -0.82
CA ALA A 68 6.58 -9.87 -1.41
C ALA A 68 5.64 -11.01 -1.81
N ALA A 69 4.38 -10.93 -1.36
CA ALA A 69 3.31 -11.80 -1.79
C ALA A 69 2.50 -11.07 -2.86
N LEU A 70 2.02 -11.73 -3.88
CA LEU A 70 1.15 -11.22 -4.94
C LEU A 70 1.69 -10.04 -5.75
N VAL A 71 2.39 -9.11 -5.12
CA VAL A 71 2.88 -7.88 -5.77
C VAL A 71 4.15 -8.20 -6.53
N GLU A 72 4.19 -7.83 -7.80
CA GLU A 72 5.34 -8.03 -8.67
C GLU A 72 6.01 -6.70 -9.02
N ALA A 73 7.26 -6.77 -9.48
CA ALA A 73 7.96 -5.60 -9.99
C ALA A 73 7.32 -5.14 -11.30
N GLY A 74 7.31 -3.86 -11.55
CA GLY A 74 6.74 -3.28 -12.76
C GLY A 74 6.42 -1.81 -12.56
N GLU A 75 5.53 -1.29 -13.40
CA GLU A 75 5.08 0.09 -13.31
C GLU A 75 3.60 0.16 -12.96
N ALA A 76 3.25 1.06 -12.06
CA ALA A 76 1.88 1.27 -11.61
C ALA A 76 1.54 2.76 -11.57
N TYR A 77 0.26 3.07 -11.58
CA TYR A 77 -0.24 4.45 -11.49
C TYR A 77 -0.51 4.82 -10.04
N PHE A 78 0.09 5.91 -9.60
CA PHE A 78 -0.04 6.47 -8.24
C PHE A 78 -0.82 7.78 -8.26
N LEU A 79 -1.57 8.01 -7.20
CA LEU A 79 -2.22 9.30 -6.93
C LEU A 79 -2.50 9.40 -5.44
N HIS A 80 -1.55 9.96 -4.68
CA HIS A 80 -1.69 10.09 -3.23
C HIS A 80 -0.78 11.18 -2.67
N SER A 81 -1.20 11.81 -1.58
CA SER A 81 -0.40 12.81 -0.85
C SER A 81 0.12 12.26 0.48
N TYR A 82 -0.48 11.21 1.00
CA TYR A 82 -0.10 10.56 2.25
C TYR A 82 0.50 9.21 1.95
N HIS A 83 1.39 8.74 2.83
CA HIS A 83 2.04 7.44 2.67
C HIS A 83 2.06 6.67 3.97
N PHE A 84 2.12 5.35 3.84
CA PHE A 84 2.11 4.42 4.96
C PHE A 84 3.54 4.17 5.43
N VAL A 85 3.77 4.37 6.73
CA VAL A 85 5.04 4.04 7.39
C VAL A 85 4.76 2.93 8.38
N PRO A 86 5.02 1.65 8.02
CA PRO A 86 4.78 0.55 8.94
C PRO A 86 5.80 0.57 10.09
N ASP A 87 5.35 0.18 11.29
CA ASP A 87 6.24 0.07 12.45
C ASP A 87 7.26 -1.04 12.26
N ASP A 88 6.87 -2.14 11.60
CA ASP A 88 7.74 -3.24 11.23
C ASP A 88 8.01 -3.18 9.73
N GLY A 89 9.28 -2.96 9.37
CA GLY A 89 9.71 -2.89 7.97
C GLY A 89 9.43 -4.16 7.17
N HIS A 90 9.28 -5.31 7.81
CA HIS A 90 8.93 -6.57 7.17
C HIS A 90 7.52 -6.53 6.56
N HIS A 91 6.64 -5.68 7.08
CA HIS A 91 5.31 -5.49 6.50
C HIS A 91 5.32 -4.66 5.21
N ALA A 92 6.43 -4.00 4.87
CA ALA A 92 6.60 -3.35 3.56
C ALA A 92 6.94 -4.40 2.51
N LEU A 93 6.04 -4.64 1.58
CA LEU A 93 6.22 -5.64 0.51
C LEU A 93 6.88 -5.08 -0.73
N ALA A 94 6.64 -3.81 -1.01
CA ALA A 94 7.17 -3.13 -2.19
C ALA A 94 7.39 -1.65 -1.91
N MET A 95 8.32 -1.07 -2.65
CA MET A 95 8.70 0.33 -2.53
C MET A 95 8.59 1.02 -3.89
N THR A 96 8.47 2.33 -3.87
CA THR A 96 8.60 3.19 -5.04
C THR A 96 9.46 4.38 -4.67
N ASP A 97 10.14 4.98 -5.64
CA ASP A 97 11.00 6.14 -5.40
C ASP A 97 10.28 7.43 -5.84
N HIS A 98 10.06 8.32 -4.88
CA HIS A 98 9.50 9.64 -5.13
C HIS A 98 10.22 10.67 -4.26
N GLY A 99 11.45 10.98 -4.62
CA GLY A 99 12.33 11.83 -3.81
C GLY A 99 12.81 11.12 -2.55
N GLY A 100 12.84 9.80 -2.58
CA GLY A 100 13.12 8.90 -1.47
C GLY A 100 12.18 7.72 -1.50
N GLY A 101 12.46 6.69 -0.72
CA GLY A 101 11.65 5.48 -0.70
C GLY A 101 10.28 5.69 -0.04
N LEU A 102 9.22 5.40 -0.78
CA LEU A 102 7.86 5.31 -0.25
C LEU A 102 7.38 3.88 -0.35
N VAL A 103 6.60 3.44 0.64
CA VAL A 103 6.01 2.10 0.62
C VAL A 103 4.88 2.05 -0.42
N ALA A 104 5.04 1.17 -1.41
CA ALA A 104 4.06 0.97 -2.47
C ALA A 104 3.04 -0.12 -2.13
N ALA A 105 3.42 -1.06 -1.28
CA ALA A 105 2.54 -2.14 -0.82
C ALA A 105 2.94 -2.61 0.58
N VAL A 106 1.92 -2.95 1.37
CA VAL A 106 2.08 -3.54 2.70
C VAL A 106 1.37 -4.88 2.74
N GLY A 107 1.75 -5.73 3.69
CA GLY A 107 1.05 -6.99 3.89
C GLY A 107 1.53 -7.77 5.09
N ARG A 108 0.64 -8.57 5.61
CA ARG A 108 0.88 -9.61 6.61
C ARG A 108 -0.24 -10.63 6.53
N ASP A 109 0.09 -11.91 6.73
CA ASP A 109 -0.89 -12.99 6.71
C ASP A 109 -1.78 -12.94 5.46
N ASN A 110 -3.08 -12.76 5.62
CA ASN A 110 -4.07 -12.67 4.54
C ASN A 110 -4.43 -11.23 4.15
N LEU A 111 -3.61 -10.26 4.57
CA LEU A 111 -3.82 -8.84 4.29
C LEU A 111 -2.81 -8.34 3.28
N ILE A 112 -3.28 -7.67 2.24
CA ILE A 112 -2.45 -6.95 1.27
C ILE A 112 -3.04 -5.56 1.09
N GLY A 113 -2.19 -4.56 1.09
CA GLY A 113 -2.56 -3.19 0.73
C GLY A 113 -1.63 -2.67 -0.35
N VAL A 114 -2.17 -1.97 -1.32
CA VAL A 114 -1.39 -1.33 -2.39
C VAL A 114 -1.70 0.16 -2.44
N GLN A 115 -0.67 0.99 -2.55
CA GLN A 115 -0.83 2.44 -2.63
C GLN A 115 -1.26 2.89 -4.01
N PHE A 116 -0.82 2.19 -5.05
CA PHE A 116 -1.20 2.49 -6.41
C PHE A 116 -2.64 2.06 -6.70
N HIS A 117 -3.14 2.50 -7.85
CA HIS A 117 -4.47 2.17 -8.34
C HIS A 117 -4.39 1.05 -9.39
N PRO A 118 -4.70 -0.21 -9.04
CA PRO A 118 -4.67 -1.30 -10.03
C PRO A 118 -5.60 -1.03 -11.21
N GLU A 119 -6.77 -0.44 -10.96
CA GLU A 119 -7.76 -0.11 -12.00
C GLU A 119 -7.26 0.92 -13.01
N LYS A 120 -6.21 1.69 -12.65
CA LYS A 120 -5.56 2.68 -13.51
C LYS A 120 -4.20 2.22 -14.01
N SER A 121 -3.78 1.00 -13.67
CA SER A 121 -2.44 0.48 -13.96
C SER A 121 -2.42 -0.52 -15.12
N GLN A 122 -3.45 -0.51 -15.95
CA GLN A 122 -3.56 -1.32 -17.18
C GLN A 122 -3.27 -2.81 -16.90
N THR A 123 -2.45 -3.46 -17.74
CA THR A 123 -2.15 -4.89 -17.62
C THR A 123 -1.52 -5.27 -16.28
N TYR A 124 -0.63 -4.41 -15.74
CA TYR A 124 -0.03 -4.64 -14.44
C TYR A 124 -1.08 -4.76 -13.33
N GLY A 125 -2.04 -3.83 -13.32
CA GLY A 125 -3.10 -3.80 -12.32
C GLY A 125 -4.07 -4.96 -12.47
N LEU A 126 -4.47 -5.28 -13.69
CA LEU A 126 -5.36 -6.42 -13.97
C LEU A 126 -4.72 -7.74 -13.52
N ALA A 127 -3.42 -7.90 -13.76
CA ALA A 127 -2.70 -9.09 -13.35
C ALA A 127 -2.65 -9.23 -11.82
N LEU A 128 -2.47 -8.13 -11.09
CA LEU A 128 -2.52 -8.14 -9.62
C LEU A 128 -3.90 -8.57 -9.13
N LEU A 129 -4.96 -8.00 -9.68
CA LEU A 129 -6.33 -8.34 -9.29
C LEU A 129 -6.64 -9.81 -9.56
N ALA A 130 -6.19 -10.34 -10.70
CA ALA A 130 -6.35 -11.75 -11.04
C ALA A 130 -5.62 -12.65 -10.03
N ARG A 131 -4.38 -12.31 -9.69
CA ARG A 131 -3.61 -13.06 -8.67
C ARG A 131 -4.30 -13.03 -7.30
N PHE A 132 -4.85 -11.88 -6.93
CA PHE A 132 -5.58 -11.76 -5.66
C PHE A 132 -6.81 -12.66 -5.63
N LEU A 133 -7.58 -12.73 -6.71
CA LEU A 133 -8.77 -13.58 -6.78
C LEU A 133 -8.45 -15.06 -6.60
N ASP A 134 -7.26 -15.49 -7.03
CA ASP A 134 -6.80 -16.86 -6.91
C ASP A 134 -5.98 -17.11 -5.63
N TRP A 135 -5.75 -16.08 -4.84
CA TRP A 135 -4.88 -16.15 -3.67
C TRP A 135 -5.52 -16.91 -2.53
N LYS A 136 -4.76 -17.89 -2.02
CA LYS A 136 -5.14 -18.70 -0.85
C LYS A 136 -4.01 -18.60 0.17
N PRO A 137 -4.03 -17.57 0.98
CA PRO A 137 -2.97 -17.36 1.97
C PRO A 137 -2.96 -18.40 3.07
#